data_e3415d2f9876ade2bf8973a97c1766d8
#
_entry.id   e3415d2f9876ade2bf8973a97c1766d8
#
_cell.length_a   1.000
_cell.length_b   1.000
_cell.length_c   1.000
_cell.angle_alpha   90.00
_cell.angle_beta   90.00
_cell.angle_gamma   90.00
#
_symmetry.space_group_name_H-M   'P 1'
#
loop_
_entity.id
_entity.type
_entity.pdbx_description
1 polymer ?
#
loop_
_entity_poly.entity_id
_entity_poly.type
_entity_poly.pdbx_seq_one_letter_code
_entity_poly.pdbx_strand_id
1 'polypeptide(L)'
;MKIGFRTDSSKAIGAGHLKRCLKLAEDLKYKTKDIIFITKNLKGNFNKLINEKKFKLVLIKNNKSTSDLNETKKVCKKLKINFLIIDNYTIGINWEKKIRSSVEKLIVIDDFTKKKHYCDLIFNNLKNKNSKKTKNFTGLEYVIVPNNIYKKNVIVKKNSNITVGTFFGTNDSKNCSEKFLNIFSKKEFKKFKFIAVLGNNNSKKNEIERAYNKYQNINIEKKFIDMKNFLNKIDVLITSGGVTSYEALCNNIECINVPINYYQKANSFFQRKKKISKIFNYNEIQNKKGLKVLVNLLRKSKNKNNYDESKLFIDTKASQR
;
A
#
# COMPACT_ATOMS: atom_id res chain seq x y z
N MET A 1 28.43 5.18 5.91
CA MET A 1 27.42 5.31 4.84
C MET A 1 26.15 5.86 5.44
N LYS A 2 25.63 6.99 4.91
CA LYS A 2 24.39 7.63 5.39
C LYS A 2 23.30 7.53 4.35
N ILE A 3 22.10 7.13 4.77
CA ILE A 3 20.95 6.93 3.88
C ILE A 3 19.87 7.94 4.23
N GLY A 4 19.44 8.72 3.24
CA GLY A 4 18.30 9.62 3.34
C GLY A 4 17.06 9.03 2.67
N PHE A 5 15.90 9.17 3.30
CA PHE A 5 14.60 8.86 2.71
C PHE A 5 13.81 10.15 2.49
N ARG A 6 13.55 10.51 1.23
CA ARG A 6 12.66 11.63 0.88
C ARG A 6 11.27 11.07 0.60
N THR A 7 10.39 11.17 1.57
CA THR A 7 9.02 10.68 1.49
C THR A 7 8.08 11.61 2.26
N ASP A 8 6.81 11.63 1.91
CA ASP A 8 5.79 12.41 2.61
C ASP A 8 4.60 11.53 2.99
N SER A 9 3.91 11.95 4.03
CA SER A 9 2.62 11.40 4.44
C SER A 9 1.68 12.52 4.83
N SER A 10 0.38 12.34 4.65
CA SER A 10 -0.63 13.31 5.06
C SER A 10 -2.01 12.67 5.06
N LYS A 11 -3.02 13.43 5.52
CA LYS A 11 -4.42 13.01 5.34
C LYS A 11 -4.76 12.75 3.86
N ALA A 12 -4.19 13.50 2.92
CA ALA A 12 -4.45 13.33 1.48
C ALA A 12 -3.63 12.19 0.85
N ILE A 13 -2.34 12.10 1.17
CA ILE A 13 -1.41 11.10 0.61
C ILE A 13 -1.63 9.71 1.22
N GLY A 14 -2.01 9.66 2.50
CA GLY A 14 -2.03 8.42 3.29
C GLY A 14 -0.66 8.10 3.90
N ALA A 15 -0.53 6.90 4.44
CA ALA A 15 0.69 6.42 5.12
C ALA A 15 1.50 5.40 4.30
N GLY A 16 1.05 5.03 3.11
CA GLY A 16 1.61 3.91 2.33
C GLY A 16 3.11 4.07 2.01
N HIS A 17 3.48 5.22 1.44
CA HIS A 17 4.86 5.56 1.11
C HIS A 17 5.76 5.53 2.35
N LEU A 18 5.34 6.21 3.41
CA LEU A 18 6.09 6.25 4.66
C LEU A 18 6.28 4.86 5.26
N LYS A 19 5.24 4.02 5.29
CA LYS A 19 5.31 2.67 5.85
C LYS A 19 6.28 1.78 5.08
N ARG A 20 6.29 1.82 3.74
CA ARG A 20 7.26 1.02 2.96
C ARG A 20 8.69 1.55 3.09
N CYS A 21 8.87 2.87 3.20
CA CYS A 21 10.19 3.45 3.50
C CYS A 21 10.68 3.05 4.89
N LEU A 22 9.80 3.04 5.90
CA LEU A 22 10.14 2.57 7.25
C LEU A 22 10.56 1.10 7.25
N LYS A 23 9.83 0.26 6.52
CA LYS A 23 10.19 -1.16 6.37
C LYS A 23 11.58 -1.32 5.74
N LEU A 24 11.83 -0.61 4.64
CA LEU A 24 13.14 -0.63 3.97
C LEU A 24 14.25 -0.10 4.89
N ALA A 25 13.98 0.95 5.65
CA ALA A 25 14.91 1.50 6.63
C ALA A 25 15.23 0.51 7.76
N GLU A 26 14.22 -0.22 8.27
CA GLU A 26 14.44 -1.29 9.26
C GLU A 26 15.33 -2.41 8.71
N ASP A 27 15.13 -2.80 7.46
CA ASP A 27 15.94 -3.84 6.82
C ASP A 27 17.39 -3.35 6.56
N LEU A 28 17.59 -2.06 6.35
CA LEU A 28 18.91 -1.47 6.13
C LEU A 28 19.67 -1.17 7.42
N LYS A 29 19.06 -1.28 8.61
CA LYS A 29 19.73 -1.02 9.89
C LYS A 29 20.97 -1.89 10.14
N TYR A 30 21.03 -3.08 9.61
CA TYR A 30 22.20 -3.95 9.73
C TYR A 30 23.39 -3.48 8.86
N LYS A 31 23.13 -2.66 7.83
CA LYS A 31 24.18 -2.06 6.98
C LYS A 31 24.64 -0.71 7.50
N THR A 32 23.75 0.08 8.12
CA THR A 32 24.09 1.38 8.68
C THR A 32 23.08 1.81 9.74
N LYS A 33 23.58 2.51 10.76
CA LYS A 33 22.73 3.17 11.78
C LYS A 33 22.33 4.59 11.37
N ASP A 34 23.00 5.16 10.37
CA ASP A 34 22.79 6.54 9.92
C ASP A 34 21.68 6.64 8.88
N ILE A 35 20.44 6.46 9.32
CA ILE A 35 19.24 6.56 8.49
C ILE A 35 18.44 7.80 8.87
N ILE A 36 18.12 8.62 7.87
CA ILE A 36 17.52 9.94 8.06
C ILE A 36 16.27 10.04 7.17
N PHE A 37 15.14 10.40 7.76
CA PHE A 37 13.91 10.72 7.03
C PHE A 37 13.80 12.21 6.80
N ILE A 38 13.58 12.62 5.56
CA ILE A 38 13.36 13.99 5.12
C ILE A 38 11.91 14.11 4.66
N THR A 39 11.08 14.78 5.42
CA THR A 39 9.63 14.85 5.21
C THR A 39 9.12 16.28 5.37
N LYS A 40 7.94 16.54 4.81
CA LYS A 40 7.17 17.77 5.09
C LYS A 40 6.26 17.58 6.30
N ASN A 41 6.01 18.66 7.02
CA ASN A 41 5.01 18.69 8.09
C ASN A 41 3.62 18.99 7.51
N LEU A 42 3.04 18.01 6.80
CA LEU A 42 1.72 18.13 6.19
C LEU A 42 0.59 17.84 7.20
N LYS A 43 -0.58 18.43 6.98
CA LYS A 43 -1.75 18.22 7.84
C LYS A 43 -2.14 16.73 7.88
N GLY A 44 -2.22 16.17 9.10
CA GLY A 44 -2.53 14.75 9.32
C GLY A 44 -1.44 13.80 8.79
N ASN A 45 -0.16 14.22 8.88
CA ASN A 45 0.99 13.35 8.58
C ASN A 45 1.13 12.23 9.61
N PHE A 46 1.94 11.25 9.26
CA PHE A 46 2.25 10.10 10.09
C PHE A 46 3.72 10.10 10.58
N ASN A 47 4.33 11.29 10.65
CA ASN A 47 5.76 11.44 11.00
C ASN A 47 6.10 10.86 12.39
N LYS A 48 5.11 10.77 13.30
CA LYS A 48 5.26 10.11 14.60
C LYS A 48 5.80 8.68 14.46
N LEU A 49 5.42 7.93 13.41
CA LEU A 49 5.91 6.58 13.16
C LEU A 49 7.43 6.51 12.95
N ILE A 50 8.05 7.58 12.44
CA ILE A 50 9.51 7.66 12.25
C ILE A 50 10.20 7.71 13.63
N ASN A 51 9.68 8.55 14.54
CA ASN A 51 10.21 8.68 15.89
C ASN A 51 10.00 7.40 16.72
N GLU A 52 8.84 6.75 16.59
CA GLU A 52 8.53 5.47 17.24
C GLU A 52 9.52 4.37 16.84
N LYS A 53 9.99 4.39 15.59
CA LYS A 53 11.01 3.49 15.05
C LYS A 53 12.44 3.95 15.34
N LYS A 54 12.63 5.06 16.09
CA LYS A 54 13.92 5.64 16.49
C LYS A 54 14.82 6.03 15.29
N PHE A 55 14.20 6.49 14.18
CA PHE A 55 14.94 7.07 13.08
C PHE A 55 15.05 8.60 13.22
N LYS A 56 16.12 9.18 12.67
CA LYS A 56 16.29 10.63 12.62
C LYS A 56 15.30 11.24 11.65
N LEU A 57 14.55 12.23 12.12
CA LEU A 57 13.57 12.99 11.33
C LEU A 57 14.09 14.40 11.07
N VAL A 58 14.06 14.84 9.83
CA VAL A 58 14.31 16.20 9.40
C VAL A 58 13.08 16.72 8.68
N LEU A 59 12.47 17.77 9.21
CA LEU A 59 11.34 18.44 8.60
C LEU A 59 11.81 19.52 7.64
N ILE A 60 11.28 19.51 6.42
CA ILE A 60 11.48 20.58 5.43
C ILE A 60 10.21 21.42 5.31
N LYS A 61 10.36 22.68 4.87
CA LYS A 61 9.25 23.62 4.74
C LYS A 61 8.24 23.15 3.68
N ASN A 62 6.96 23.37 3.93
CA ASN A 62 5.88 22.99 3.03
C ASN A 62 5.60 24.10 2.00
N ASN A 63 6.60 24.47 1.21
CA ASN A 63 6.49 25.51 0.20
C ASN A 63 6.51 24.91 -1.23
N LYS A 64 6.53 25.78 -2.26
CA LYS A 64 6.58 25.39 -3.69
C LYS A 64 7.71 24.37 -3.98
N SER A 65 7.63 23.64 -5.06
CA SER A 65 8.56 22.55 -5.44
C SER A 65 10.05 22.94 -5.48
N THR A 66 10.36 24.18 -5.84
CA THR A 66 11.72 24.73 -5.81
C THR A 66 12.30 24.82 -4.40
N SER A 67 11.46 25.15 -3.41
CA SER A 67 11.84 25.16 -1.99
C SER A 67 12.11 23.74 -1.48
N ASP A 68 11.28 22.75 -1.83
CA ASP A 68 11.50 21.34 -1.48
C ASP A 68 12.87 20.84 -1.94
N LEU A 69 13.21 21.10 -3.22
CA LEU A 69 14.51 20.74 -3.77
C LEU A 69 15.68 21.37 -3.00
N ASN A 70 15.61 22.70 -2.79
CA ASN A 70 16.69 23.44 -2.15
C ASN A 70 16.87 23.02 -0.68
N GLU A 71 15.78 22.82 0.04
CA GLU A 71 15.82 22.32 1.42
C GLU A 71 16.39 20.90 1.49
N THR A 72 15.93 20.01 0.60
CA THR A 72 16.47 18.63 0.54
C THR A 72 17.96 18.63 0.20
N LYS A 73 18.40 19.49 -0.76
CA LYS A 73 19.83 19.66 -1.07
C LYS A 73 20.65 20.12 0.13
N LYS A 74 20.17 21.12 0.86
CA LYS A 74 20.83 21.62 2.09
C LYS A 74 21.00 20.49 3.11
N VAL A 75 19.93 19.70 3.33
CA VAL A 75 19.97 18.55 4.25
C VAL A 75 20.97 17.50 3.78
N CYS A 76 20.95 17.13 2.49
CA CYS A 76 21.86 16.12 1.93
C CYS A 76 23.33 16.55 2.12
N LYS A 77 23.67 17.81 1.80
CA LYS A 77 25.02 18.35 1.96
C LYS A 77 25.42 18.45 3.43
N LYS A 78 24.59 19.07 4.29
CA LYS A 78 24.88 19.27 5.73
C LYS A 78 25.11 17.95 6.46
N LEU A 79 24.30 16.93 6.15
CA LEU A 79 24.37 15.62 6.82
C LEU A 79 25.25 14.63 6.07
N LYS A 80 25.84 15.01 4.93
CA LYS A 80 26.68 14.16 4.07
C LYS A 80 25.97 12.85 3.72
N ILE A 81 24.75 12.95 3.15
CA ILE A 81 23.96 11.80 2.73
C ILE A 81 24.57 11.20 1.46
N ASN A 82 24.98 9.94 1.54
CA ASN A 82 25.52 9.20 0.40
C ASN A 82 24.41 8.71 -0.53
N PHE A 83 23.40 8.04 0.03
CA PHE A 83 22.31 7.46 -0.74
C PHE A 83 20.99 8.14 -0.42
N LEU A 84 20.32 8.67 -1.43
CA LEU A 84 18.98 9.27 -1.27
C LEU A 84 17.94 8.36 -1.94
N ILE A 85 17.02 7.86 -1.15
CA ILE A 85 15.88 7.06 -1.59
C ILE A 85 14.66 7.96 -1.64
N ILE A 86 14.04 8.07 -2.82
CA ILE A 86 12.83 8.87 -3.05
C ILE A 86 11.64 7.94 -3.19
N ASP A 87 10.62 8.19 -2.39
CA ASP A 87 9.30 7.59 -2.51
C ASP A 87 8.23 8.68 -2.40
N ASN A 88 7.99 9.37 -3.50
CA ASN A 88 7.09 10.52 -3.55
C ASN A 88 6.59 10.76 -4.99
N TYR A 89 5.29 10.65 -5.20
CA TYR A 89 4.69 10.79 -6.54
C TYR A 89 4.75 12.21 -7.12
N THR A 90 4.92 13.23 -6.29
CA THR A 90 5.01 14.62 -6.75
C THR A 90 6.41 15.01 -7.22
N ILE A 91 7.43 14.23 -6.89
CA ILE A 91 8.81 14.44 -7.35
C ILE A 91 8.95 13.84 -8.75
N GLY A 92 9.51 14.62 -9.67
CA GLY A 92 9.70 14.21 -11.07
C GLY A 92 11.13 14.40 -11.55
N ILE A 93 11.36 14.03 -12.81
CA ILE A 93 12.68 13.96 -13.44
C ILE A 93 13.52 15.25 -13.33
N ASN A 94 12.89 16.43 -13.39
CA ASN A 94 13.61 17.70 -13.27
C ASN A 94 14.15 17.94 -11.85
N TRP A 95 13.40 17.53 -10.84
CA TRP A 95 13.84 17.55 -9.45
C TRP A 95 14.99 16.56 -9.24
N GLU A 96 14.86 15.34 -9.78
CA GLU A 96 15.86 14.28 -9.70
C GLU A 96 17.18 14.69 -10.36
N LYS A 97 17.14 15.27 -11.56
CA LYS A 97 18.34 15.82 -12.23
C LYS A 97 19.06 16.83 -11.37
N LYS A 98 18.32 17.74 -10.72
CA LYS A 98 18.90 18.80 -9.91
C LYS A 98 19.47 18.32 -8.57
N ILE A 99 18.92 17.28 -7.94
CA ILE A 99 19.42 16.72 -6.68
C ILE A 99 20.61 15.77 -6.90
N ARG A 100 20.72 15.16 -8.08
CA ARG A 100 21.68 14.09 -8.37
C ARG A 100 23.13 14.40 -8.01
N SER A 101 23.56 15.64 -8.19
CA SER A 101 24.92 16.11 -7.83
C SER A 101 25.15 16.28 -6.33
N SER A 102 24.13 16.12 -5.49
CA SER A 102 24.22 16.31 -4.04
C SER A 102 24.33 15.00 -3.27
N VAL A 103 24.33 13.86 -3.94
CA VAL A 103 24.40 12.52 -3.36
C VAL A 103 25.19 11.57 -4.27
N GLU A 104 25.75 10.52 -3.71
CA GLU A 104 26.51 9.53 -4.48
C GLU A 104 25.58 8.64 -5.33
N LYS A 105 24.46 8.25 -4.77
CA LYS A 105 23.43 7.45 -5.45
C LYS A 105 22.04 7.99 -5.20
N LEU A 106 21.26 8.07 -6.27
CA LEU A 106 19.86 8.42 -6.24
C LEU A 106 19.02 7.18 -6.59
N ILE A 107 18.14 6.81 -5.68
CA ILE A 107 17.29 5.62 -5.76
C ILE A 107 15.84 6.08 -5.75
N VAL A 108 15.01 5.55 -6.65
CA VAL A 108 13.59 5.91 -6.72
C VAL A 108 12.74 4.66 -6.53
N ILE A 109 11.71 4.78 -5.68
CA ILE A 109 10.62 3.81 -5.59
C ILE A 109 9.42 4.42 -6.31
N ASP A 110 8.94 3.77 -7.35
CA ASP A 110 7.83 4.27 -8.16
C ASP A 110 6.87 3.15 -8.56
N ASP A 111 5.58 3.47 -8.60
CA ASP A 111 4.52 2.53 -8.97
C ASP A 111 3.91 2.84 -10.35
N PHE A 112 4.60 3.64 -11.18
CA PHE A 112 4.10 4.04 -12.50
C PHE A 112 4.78 3.28 -13.62
N THR A 113 4.02 3.02 -14.69
CA THR A 113 4.55 2.35 -15.89
C THR A 113 5.16 3.31 -16.91
N LYS A 114 4.80 4.60 -16.86
CA LYS A 114 5.13 5.60 -17.89
C LYS A 114 5.97 6.78 -17.39
N LYS A 115 6.17 6.89 -16.08
CA LYS A 115 6.94 8.01 -15.52
C LYS A 115 8.43 7.81 -15.80
N LYS A 116 9.06 8.83 -16.39
CA LYS A 116 10.51 8.84 -16.62
C LYS A 116 11.24 9.35 -15.38
N HIS A 117 12.39 8.74 -15.08
CA HIS A 117 13.24 9.08 -13.94
C HIS A 117 14.68 9.34 -14.36
N TYR A 118 15.38 10.14 -13.56
CA TYR A 118 16.81 10.39 -13.67
C TYR A 118 17.48 9.95 -12.36
N CYS A 119 17.71 8.67 -12.23
CA CYS A 119 18.25 8.03 -11.03
C CYS A 119 19.23 6.91 -11.41
N ASP A 120 20.00 6.43 -10.42
CA ASP A 120 20.88 5.28 -10.60
C ASP A 120 20.10 3.96 -10.55
N LEU A 121 19.17 3.85 -9.61
CA LEU A 121 18.37 2.64 -9.35
C LEU A 121 16.89 3.01 -9.27
N ILE A 122 16.04 2.17 -9.83
CA ILE A 122 14.59 2.28 -9.65
C ILE A 122 14.00 0.94 -9.23
N PHE A 123 13.18 0.98 -8.17
CA PHE A 123 12.34 -0.13 -7.75
C PHE A 123 10.91 0.14 -8.20
N ASN A 124 10.38 -0.77 -9.01
CA ASN A 124 9.02 -0.66 -9.53
C ASN A 124 8.41 -2.05 -9.65
N ASN A 125 7.30 -2.29 -8.95
CA ASN A 125 6.54 -3.55 -9.06
C ASN A 125 5.88 -3.73 -10.43
N LEU A 126 5.74 -2.64 -11.20
CA LEU A 126 5.26 -2.64 -12.59
C LEU A 126 6.45 -2.48 -13.54
N LYS A 127 6.31 -3.04 -14.75
CA LYS A 127 7.38 -2.92 -15.77
C LYS A 127 7.45 -1.47 -16.26
N ASN A 128 8.59 -0.82 -16.06
CA ASN A 128 8.87 0.54 -16.54
C ASN A 128 10.06 0.54 -17.52
N LYS A 129 9.98 1.38 -18.57
CA LYS A 129 11.08 1.61 -19.51
C LYS A 129 11.78 2.90 -19.13
N ASN A 130 12.90 2.79 -18.41
CA ASN A 130 13.79 3.91 -18.12
C ASN A 130 15.01 3.91 -19.08
N SER A 131 15.87 4.91 -18.92
CA SER A 131 17.09 5.01 -19.72
C SER A 131 18.02 3.79 -19.48
N LYS A 132 18.88 3.50 -20.45
CA LYS A 132 19.89 2.42 -20.33
C LYS A 132 20.85 2.61 -19.15
N LYS A 133 21.00 3.84 -18.66
CA LYS A 133 21.86 4.19 -17.50
C LYS A 133 21.24 3.89 -16.15
N THR A 134 19.90 3.68 -16.06
CA THR A 134 19.19 3.40 -14.81
C THR A 134 19.04 1.90 -14.63
N LYS A 135 19.54 1.34 -13.52
CA LYS A 135 19.32 -0.06 -13.18
C LYS A 135 17.89 -0.24 -12.68
N ASN A 136 17.14 -1.13 -13.33
CA ASN A 136 15.72 -1.34 -13.06
C ASN A 136 15.52 -2.66 -12.30
N PHE A 137 14.88 -2.57 -11.13
CA PHE A 137 14.40 -3.70 -10.35
C PHE A 137 12.87 -3.75 -10.46
N THR A 138 12.35 -4.65 -11.28
CA THR A 138 10.92 -4.70 -11.63
C THR A 138 10.37 -6.09 -11.44
N GLY A 139 9.20 -6.18 -10.83
CA GLY A 139 8.50 -7.44 -10.61
C GLY A 139 7.94 -7.56 -9.19
N LEU A 140 7.21 -8.65 -8.98
CA LEU A 140 6.58 -8.92 -7.68
C LEU A 140 7.59 -9.17 -6.57
N GLU A 141 8.76 -9.71 -6.92
CA GLU A 141 9.89 -9.97 -6.03
C GLU A 141 10.50 -8.71 -5.40
N TYR A 142 10.21 -7.52 -5.99
CA TYR A 142 10.66 -6.23 -5.47
C TYR A 142 9.57 -5.44 -4.74
N VAL A 143 8.42 -6.05 -4.48
CA VAL A 143 7.35 -5.44 -3.68
C VAL A 143 7.75 -5.39 -2.20
N ILE A 144 7.83 -4.19 -1.66
CA ILE A 144 8.19 -3.98 -0.25
C ILE A 144 6.94 -4.17 0.62
N VAL A 145 6.93 -5.25 1.39
CA VAL A 145 5.87 -5.55 2.39
C VAL A 145 6.50 -5.80 3.76
N PRO A 146 5.80 -5.54 4.87
CA PRO A 146 6.31 -5.82 6.21
C PRO A 146 6.54 -7.32 6.46
N ASN A 147 7.69 -7.68 7.06
CA ASN A 147 8.05 -9.08 7.35
C ASN A 147 7.06 -9.79 8.29
N ASN A 148 6.48 -9.04 9.23
CA ASN A 148 5.55 -9.59 10.21
C ASN A 148 4.18 -9.97 9.63
N ILE A 149 3.94 -9.67 8.35
CA ILE A 149 2.68 -10.01 7.68
C ILE A 149 2.74 -11.41 7.07
N TYR A 150 3.93 -11.90 6.70
CA TYR A 150 4.07 -13.19 6.02
C TYR A 150 3.59 -14.37 6.89
N LYS A 151 2.64 -15.16 6.35
CA LYS A 151 2.09 -16.35 6.99
C LYS A 151 2.59 -17.60 6.28
N LYS A 152 3.38 -18.42 6.98
CA LYS A 152 4.03 -19.61 6.40
C LYS A 152 3.07 -20.76 6.11
N ASN A 153 1.96 -20.89 6.86
CA ASN A 153 1.00 -21.99 6.72
C ASN A 153 -0.44 -21.48 6.70
N VAL A 154 -1.14 -21.70 5.61
CA VAL A 154 -2.59 -21.45 5.51
C VAL A 154 -3.32 -22.71 5.92
N ILE A 155 -3.95 -22.71 7.08
CA ILE A 155 -4.89 -23.77 7.45
C ILE A 155 -6.19 -23.50 6.69
N VAL A 156 -6.45 -24.26 5.64
CA VAL A 156 -7.71 -24.20 4.90
C VAL A 156 -8.82 -24.80 5.78
N LYS A 157 -9.67 -23.96 6.33
CA LYS A 157 -10.88 -24.41 7.03
C LYS A 157 -11.90 -24.90 6.00
N LYS A 158 -12.04 -26.21 5.86
CA LYS A 158 -12.88 -26.85 4.83
C LYS A 158 -14.40 -26.53 4.88
N ASN A 159 -14.97 -26.14 6.05
CA ASN A 159 -16.42 -26.03 6.25
C ASN A 159 -16.93 -24.74 6.91
N SER A 160 -16.18 -23.65 6.90
CA SER A 160 -16.64 -22.38 7.46
C SER A 160 -17.21 -21.42 6.41
N ASN A 161 -18.16 -20.57 6.82
CA ASN A 161 -18.60 -19.45 6.00
C ASN A 161 -17.41 -18.55 5.67
N ILE A 162 -17.31 -18.10 4.41
CA ILE A 162 -16.24 -17.18 3.97
C ILE A 162 -16.31 -15.89 4.80
N THR A 163 -15.17 -15.50 5.36
CA THR A 163 -15.02 -14.20 6.01
C THR A 163 -14.36 -13.22 5.05
N VAL A 164 -15.06 -12.16 4.70
CA VAL A 164 -14.61 -11.11 3.78
C VAL A 164 -14.17 -9.91 4.58
N GLY A 165 -12.90 -9.50 4.42
CA GLY A 165 -12.39 -8.27 4.98
C GLY A 165 -12.47 -7.10 4.01
N THR A 166 -12.70 -5.88 4.50
CA THR A 166 -12.58 -4.67 3.69
C THR A 166 -11.66 -3.65 4.35
N PHE A 167 -10.75 -3.08 3.56
CA PHE A 167 -9.91 -1.96 3.97
C PHE A 167 -9.53 -1.10 2.76
N PHE A 168 -9.95 0.16 2.77
CA PHE A 168 -9.73 1.11 1.68
C PHE A 168 -8.69 2.19 2.03
N GLY A 169 -7.75 1.85 2.91
CA GLY A 169 -6.68 2.74 3.36
C GLY A 169 -7.11 3.66 4.51
N THR A 170 -6.20 4.54 4.91
CA THR A 170 -6.39 5.41 6.08
C THR A 170 -7.49 6.46 5.90
N ASN A 171 -7.75 6.88 4.67
CA ASN A 171 -8.65 8.01 4.37
C ASN A 171 -9.97 7.61 3.74
N ASP A 172 -9.99 6.49 2.99
CA ASP A 172 -11.17 6.05 2.23
C ASP A 172 -11.89 7.19 1.46
N SER A 173 -11.15 7.91 0.64
CA SER A 173 -11.57 9.19 0.02
C SER A 173 -12.83 9.10 -0.87
N LYS A 174 -13.22 7.90 -1.28
CA LYS A 174 -14.43 7.61 -2.08
C LYS A 174 -15.53 6.94 -1.26
N ASN A 175 -15.35 6.85 0.06
CA ASN A 175 -16.32 6.26 0.99
C ASN A 175 -16.71 4.80 0.61
N CYS A 176 -15.69 4.05 0.14
CA CYS A 176 -15.89 2.67 -0.28
C CYS A 176 -16.34 1.77 0.85
N SER A 177 -15.82 1.98 2.08
CA SER A 177 -16.21 1.19 3.25
C SER A 177 -17.72 1.22 3.47
N GLU A 178 -18.34 2.41 3.52
CA GLU A 178 -19.78 2.56 3.70
C GLU A 178 -20.57 1.95 2.54
N LYS A 179 -20.13 2.16 1.30
CA LYS A 179 -20.78 1.58 0.11
C LYS A 179 -20.78 0.05 0.16
N PHE A 180 -19.68 -0.57 0.57
CA PHE A 180 -19.62 -2.03 0.71
C PHE A 180 -20.44 -2.52 1.89
N LEU A 181 -20.48 -1.83 3.02
CA LEU A 181 -21.34 -2.15 4.14
C LEU A 181 -22.83 -2.14 3.76
N ASN A 182 -23.23 -1.14 2.95
CA ASN A 182 -24.59 -1.11 2.38
C ASN A 182 -24.90 -2.31 1.47
N ILE A 183 -23.91 -2.82 0.75
CA ILE A 183 -24.05 -4.07 -0.03
C ILE A 183 -24.19 -5.28 0.90
N PHE A 184 -23.31 -5.38 1.90
CA PHE A 184 -23.24 -6.54 2.78
C PHE A 184 -24.46 -6.67 3.73
N SER A 185 -25.19 -5.58 3.96
CA SER A 185 -26.44 -5.60 4.70
C SER A 185 -27.61 -6.24 3.92
N LYS A 186 -27.46 -6.46 2.60
CA LYS A 186 -28.51 -7.03 1.76
C LYS A 186 -28.64 -8.55 1.95
N LYS A 187 -29.84 -9.08 1.65
CA LYS A 187 -30.24 -10.48 1.84
C LYS A 187 -29.27 -11.48 1.20
N GLU A 188 -28.77 -11.17 0.00
CA GLU A 188 -27.88 -12.00 -0.80
C GLU A 188 -26.52 -12.25 -0.15
N PHE A 189 -26.13 -11.37 0.79
CA PHE A 189 -24.84 -11.41 1.46
C PHE A 189 -24.90 -11.98 2.88
N LYS A 190 -26.06 -12.29 3.44
CA LYS A 190 -26.22 -12.79 4.83
C LYS A 190 -25.42 -14.05 5.14
N LYS A 191 -25.11 -14.88 4.15
CA LYS A 191 -24.31 -16.10 4.31
C LYS A 191 -22.80 -15.87 4.40
N PHE A 192 -22.31 -14.66 4.17
CA PHE A 192 -20.91 -14.30 4.33
C PHE A 192 -20.74 -13.57 5.66
N LYS A 193 -19.56 -13.71 6.28
CA LYS A 193 -19.14 -12.85 7.40
C LYS A 193 -18.30 -11.71 6.87
N PHE A 194 -18.50 -10.51 7.38
CA PHE A 194 -17.76 -9.32 6.95
C PHE A 194 -17.05 -8.67 8.12
N ILE A 195 -15.79 -8.29 7.90
CA ILE A 195 -14.99 -7.48 8.82
C ILE A 195 -14.58 -6.23 8.07
N ALA A 196 -15.18 -5.09 8.44
CA ALA A 196 -14.87 -3.81 7.83
C ALA A 196 -13.94 -3.00 8.73
N VAL A 197 -12.70 -2.80 8.30
CA VAL A 197 -11.76 -1.94 9.00
C VAL A 197 -11.86 -0.52 8.46
N LEU A 198 -12.24 0.42 9.33
CA LEU A 198 -12.33 1.84 8.97
C LEU A 198 -10.98 2.51 9.18
N GLY A 199 -10.51 3.20 8.14
CA GLY A 199 -9.24 3.93 8.18
C GLY A 199 -9.20 4.98 9.29
N ASN A 200 -8.05 5.21 9.90
CA ASN A 200 -7.92 6.10 11.07
C ASN A 200 -8.40 7.54 10.84
N ASN A 201 -8.35 8.02 9.60
CA ASN A 201 -8.80 9.36 9.21
C ASN A 201 -10.22 9.39 8.63
N ASN A 202 -10.97 8.29 8.66
CA ASN A 202 -12.37 8.29 8.22
C ASN A 202 -13.21 9.06 9.21
N SER A 203 -13.77 10.20 8.80
CA SER A 203 -14.57 11.09 9.66
C SER A 203 -15.94 10.53 10.03
N LYS A 204 -16.44 9.56 9.27
CA LYS A 204 -17.79 8.99 9.45
C LYS A 204 -17.82 7.70 10.29
N LYS A 205 -16.74 7.36 11.01
CA LYS A 205 -16.64 6.07 11.73
C LYS A 205 -17.82 5.80 12.66
N ASN A 206 -18.21 6.77 13.46
CA ASN A 206 -19.28 6.60 14.44
C ASN A 206 -20.64 6.49 13.77
N GLU A 207 -20.89 7.23 12.70
CA GLU A 207 -22.11 7.13 11.89
C GLU A 207 -22.23 5.76 11.23
N ILE A 208 -21.16 5.31 10.62
CA ILE A 208 -21.07 3.98 9.95
C ILE A 208 -21.34 2.88 10.99
N GLU A 209 -20.70 2.94 12.15
CA GLU A 209 -20.91 1.94 13.20
C GLU A 209 -22.37 1.89 13.65
N ARG A 210 -22.97 3.03 13.99
CA ARG A 210 -24.38 3.11 14.40
C ARG A 210 -25.33 2.54 13.34
N ALA A 211 -25.06 2.82 12.07
CA ALA A 211 -25.90 2.38 10.95
C ALA A 211 -25.84 0.86 10.71
N TYR A 212 -24.67 0.24 10.91
CA TYR A 212 -24.42 -1.15 10.46
C TYR A 212 -24.20 -2.17 11.58
N ASN A 213 -24.02 -1.79 12.85
CA ASN A 213 -23.86 -2.74 13.98
C ASN A 213 -25.05 -3.67 14.22
N LYS A 214 -26.23 -3.29 13.75
CA LYS A 214 -27.44 -4.13 13.82
C LYS A 214 -27.40 -5.39 12.95
N TYR A 215 -26.45 -5.49 12.01
CA TYR A 215 -26.35 -6.65 11.10
C TYR A 215 -25.39 -7.69 11.68
N GLN A 216 -25.90 -8.86 12.06
CA GLN A 216 -25.14 -9.95 12.71
C GLN A 216 -23.96 -10.48 11.88
N ASN A 217 -24.03 -10.34 10.55
CA ASN A 217 -22.97 -10.78 9.65
C ASN A 217 -21.88 -9.71 9.43
N ILE A 218 -21.98 -8.52 10.02
CA ILE A 218 -21.07 -7.40 9.84
C ILE A 218 -20.37 -7.08 11.16
N ASN A 219 -19.07 -7.08 11.18
CA ASN A 219 -18.22 -6.57 12.26
C ASN A 219 -17.45 -5.34 11.78
N ILE A 220 -17.48 -4.24 12.55
CA ILE A 220 -16.81 -2.99 12.21
C ILE A 220 -15.67 -2.73 13.20
N GLU A 221 -14.44 -2.66 12.67
CA GLU A 221 -13.25 -2.30 13.44
C GLU A 221 -12.89 -0.82 13.20
N LYS A 222 -13.18 0.05 14.17
CA LYS A 222 -12.91 1.50 14.09
C LYS A 222 -11.44 1.88 14.29
N LYS A 223 -10.66 1.05 14.95
CA LYS A 223 -9.23 1.24 15.12
C LYS A 223 -8.50 0.21 14.28
N PHE A 224 -7.74 0.68 13.31
CA PHE A 224 -6.77 -0.17 12.66
C PHE A 224 -5.60 -0.39 13.62
N ILE A 225 -5.52 -1.58 14.20
CA ILE A 225 -4.51 -1.92 15.21
C ILE A 225 -3.32 -2.60 14.54
N ASP A 226 -3.57 -3.65 13.77
CA ASP A 226 -2.51 -4.44 13.13
C ASP A 226 -3.03 -5.13 11.87
N MET A 227 -2.33 -4.94 10.74
CA MET A 227 -2.67 -5.58 9.47
C MET A 227 -2.57 -7.10 9.55
N LYS A 228 -1.58 -7.64 10.24
CA LYS A 228 -1.40 -9.08 10.41
C LYS A 228 -2.61 -9.71 11.11
N ASN A 229 -3.05 -9.13 12.22
CA ASN A 229 -4.20 -9.63 12.96
C ASN A 229 -5.49 -9.54 12.14
N PHE A 230 -5.67 -8.48 11.37
CA PHE A 230 -6.80 -8.35 10.45
C PHE A 230 -6.76 -9.42 9.36
N LEU A 231 -5.63 -9.55 8.65
CA LEU A 231 -5.49 -10.53 7.56
C LEU A 231 -5.66 -11.97 8.04
N ASN A 232 -5.26 -12.29 9.27
CA ASN A 232 -5.45 -13.63 9.85
C ASN A 232 -6.92 -14.01 10.09
N LYS A 233 -7.83 -13.03 10.16
CA LYS A 233 -9.25 -13.24 10.42
C LYS A 233 -10.09 -13.43 9.16
N ILE A 234 -9.54 -13.17 7.97
CA ILE A 234 -10.28 -13.11 6.71
C ILE A 234 -9.78 -14.13 5.69
N ASP A 235 -10.66 -14.51 4.79
CA ASP A 235 -10.38 -15.40 3.65
C ASP A 235 -10.20 -14.63 2.34
N VAL A 236 -10.92 -13.52 2.19
CA VAL A 236 -10.91 -12.65 1.01
C VAL A 236 -10.78 -11.21 1.46
N LEU A 237 -9.91 -10.44 0.82
CA LEU A 237 -9.79 -9.01 1.03
C LEU A 237 -10.39 -8.24 -0.15
N ILE A 238 -11.30 -7.30 0.15
CA ILE A 238 -11.73 -6.27 -0.81
C ILE A 238 -11.00 -4.98 -0.45
N THR A 239 -10.22 -4.44 -1.38
CA THR A 239 -9.37 -3.26 -1.17
C THR A 239 -9.23 -2.44 -2.44
N SER A 240 -8.65 -1.26 -2.35
CA SER A 240 -8.47 -0.37 -3.51
C SER A 240 -7.34 -0.78 -4.49
N GLY A 241 -6.62 -1.88 -4.23
CA GLY A 241 -5.53 -2.33 -5.11
C GLY A 241 -4.20 -1.57 -4.90
N GLY A 242 -3.99 -1.02 -3.71
CA GLY A 242 -2.73 -0.43 -3.27
C GLY A 242 -1.79 -1.45 -2.61
N VAL A 243 -0.88 -0.97 -1.75
CA VAL A 243 0.09 -1.82 -1.02
C VAL A 243 -0.60 -2.93 -0.22
N THR A 244 -1.76 -2.65 0.36
CA THR A 244 -2.51 -3.63 1.16
C THR A 244 -2.92 -4.88 0.37
N SER A 245 -3.12 -4.77 -0.95
CA SER A 245 -3.39 -5.95 -1.78
C SER A 245 -2.18 -6.90 -1.81
N TYR A 246 -0.98 -6.35 -1.85
CA TYR A 246 0.25 -7.16 -1.79
C TYR A 246 0.46 -7.77 -0.41
N GLU A 247 0.15 -7.02 0.66
CA GLU A 247 0.18 -7.54 2.04
C GLU A 247 -0.74 -8.77 2.19
N ALA A 248 -1.94 -8.71 1.62
CA ALA A 248 -2.87 -9.84 1.62
C ALA A 248 -2.36 -11.02 0.78
N LEU A 249 -1.83 -10.74 -0.42
CA LEU A 249 -1.26 -11.77 -1.30
C LEU A 249 -0.10 -12.52 -0.65
N CYS A 250 0.79 -11.83 0.09
CA CYS A 250 1.85 -12.48 0.88
C CYS A 250 1.32 -13.42 1.97
N ASN A 251 0.07 -13.24 2.39
CA ASN A 251 -0.60 -14.09 3.37
C ASN A 251 -1.53 -15.13 2.71
N ASN A 252 -1.41 -15.37 1.41
CA ASN A 252 -2.27 -16.26 0.62
C ASN A 252 -3.76 -15.93 0.74
N ILE A 253 -4.08 -14.63 0.91
CA ILE A 253 -5.45 -14.14 0.97
C ILE A 253 -5.83 -13.63 -0.41
N GLU A 254 -6.94 -14.14 -0.92
CA GLU A 254 -7.44 -13.70 -2.21
C GLU A 254 -7.87 -12.23 -2.17
N CYS A 255 -7.48 -11.47 -3.21
CA CYS A 255 -7.81 -10.06 -3.33
C CYS A 255 -8.83 -9.80 -4.43
N ILE A 256 -9.85 -9.00 -4.08
CA ILE A 256 -10.73 -8.34 -5.03
C ILE A 256 -10.40 -6.84 -4.97
N ASN A 257 -9.73 -6.35 -6.00
CA ASN A 257 -9.35 -4.96 -6.08
C ASN A 257 -10.48 -4.11 -6.65
N VAL A 258 -10.74 -2.97 -6.01
CA VAL A 258 -11.71 -1.94 -6.40
C VAL A 258 -10.98 -0.62 -6.62
N PRO A 259 -10.28 -0.46 -7.75
CA PRO A 259 -9.42 0.69 -7.96
C PRO A 259 -10.24 1.97 -8.13
N ILE A 260 -9.89 3.01 -7.37
CA ILE A 260 -10.58 4.31 -7.35
C ILE A 260 -9.75 5.45 -7.93
N ASN A 261 -8.49 5.19 -8.28
CA ASN A 261 -7.60 6.15 -8.94
C ASN A 261 -6.71 5.47 -9.99
N TYR A 262 -5.98 6.26 -10.75
CA TYR A 262 -5.14 5.78 -11.85
C TYR A 262 -4.08 4.76 -11.40
N TYR A 263 -3.40 4.99 -10.28
CA TYR A 263 -2.32 4.13 -9.78
C TYR A 263 -2.85 2.77 -9.35
N GLN A 264 -3.95 2.77 -8.63
CA GLN A 264 -4.62 1.57 -8.20
C GLN A 264 -5.15 0.76 -9.39
N LYS A 265 -5.62 1.44 -10.45
CA LYS A 265 -6.00 0.78 -11.71
C LYS A 265 -4.81 0.05 -12.33
N ALA A 266 -3.68 0.73 -12.54
CA ALA A 266 -2.49 0.14 -13.15
C ALA A 266 -2.01 -1.09 -12.35
N ASN A 267 -1.93 -0.96 -11.03
CA ASN A 267 -1.54 -2.04 -10.13
C ASN A 267 -2.52 -3.22 -10.16
N SER A 268 -3.81 -2.95 -10.09
CA SER A 268 -4.85 -3.99 -10.14
C SER A 268 -4.86 -4.73 -11.48
N PHE A 269 -4.68 -4.03 -12.59
CA PHE A 269 -4.56 -4.66 -13.92
C PHE A 269 -3.33 -5.54 -14.03
N PHE A 270 -2.19 -5.11 -13.48
CA PHE A 270 -0.98 -5.92 -13.43
C PHE A 270 -1.21 -7.20 -12.62
N GLN A 271 -1.77 -7.10 -11.41
CA GLN A 271 -2.10 -8.24 -10.58
C GLN A 271 -3.09 -9.19 -11.26
N ARG A 272 -4.12 -8.65 -11.94
CA ARG A 272 -5.08 -9.47 -12.71
C ARG A 272 -4.40 -10.19 -13.88
N LYS A 273 -3.51 -9.51 -14.62
CA LYS A 273 -2.73 -10.12 -15.71
C LYS A 273 -1.86 -11.28 -15.21
N LYS A 274 -1.32 -11.16 -14.00
CA LYS A 274 -0.59 -12.22 -13.30
C LYS A 274 -1.49 -13.29 -12.69
N LYS A 275 -2.83 -13.15 -12.80
CA LYS A 275 -3.86 -14.05 -12.22
C LYS A 275 -3.79 -14.19 -10.70
N ILE A 276 -3.25 -13.18 -9.98
CA ILE A 276 -3.10 -13.18 -8.52
C ILE A 276 -4.15 -12.36 -7.78
N SER A 277 -4.96 -11.57 -8.49
CA SER A 277 -6.11 -10.87 -7.91
C SER A 277 -7.26 -10.76 -8.91
N LYS A 278 -8.45 -10.47 -8.39
CA LYS A 278 -9.64 -10.14 -9.19
C LYS A 278 -9.87 -8.63 -9.15
N ILE A 279 -10.61 -8.10 -10.15
CA ILE A 279 -11.02 -6.69 -10.18
C ILE A 279 -12.52 -6.61 -10.12
N PHE A 280 -13.03 -5.74 -9.25
CA PHE A 280 -14.42 -5.31 -9.23
C PHE A 280 -14.49 -3.82 -9.60
N ASN A 281 -15.38 -3.48 -10.53
CA ASN A 281 -15.47 -2.12 -11.00
C ASN A 281 -16.17 -1.24 -9.95
N TYR A 282 -15.52 -0.14 -9.56
CA TYR A 282 -16.08 0.82 -8.61
C TYR A 282 -17.47 1.33 -9.01
N ASN A 283 -17.70 1.59 -10.32
CA ASN A 283 -18.98 2.11 -10.82
C ASN A 283 -20.12 1.07 -10.74
N GLU A 284 -19.80 -0.21 -10.54
CA GLU A 284 -20.77 -1.29 -10.43
C GLU A 284 -21.22 -1.55 -8.99
N ILE A 285 -20.64 -0.86 -8.00
CA ILE A 285 -20.92 -1.08 -6.57
C ILE A 285 -22.42 -0.95 -6.24
N GLN A 286 -23.14 -0.08 -6.94
CA GLN A 286 -24.53 0.26 -6.61
C GLN A 286 -25.57 -0.35 -7.55
N ASN A 287 -25.18 -1.06 -8.61
CA ASN A 287 -26.14 -1.63 -9.54
C ASN A 287 -26.39 -3.14 -9.31
N LYS A 288 -27.58 -3.63 -9.70
CA LYS A 288 -27.98 -5.05 -9.54
C LYS A 288 -27.04 -6.01 -10.25
N LYS A 289 -26.48 -5.64 -11.41
CA LYS A 289 -25.52 -6.44 -12.17
C LYS A 289 -24.22 -6.61 -11.39
N GLY A 290 -23.69 -5.52 -10.84
CA GLY A 290 -22.48 -5.55 -10.00
C GLY A 290 -22.65 -6.39 -8.74
N LEU A 291 -23.81 -6.34 -8.08
CA LEU A 291 -24.10 -7.21 -6.94
C LEU A 291 -24.01 -8.69 -7.29
N LYS A 292 -24.59 -9.11 -8.42
CA LYS A 292 -24.47 -10.50 -8.92
C LYS A 292 -23.01 -10.87 -9.21
N VAL A 293 -22.24 -9.97 -9.83
CA VAL A 293 -20.82 -10.16 -10.11
C VAL A 293 -20.04 -10.34 -8.79
N LEU A 294 -20.28 -9.50 -7.80
CA LEU A 294 -19.59 -9.58 -6.51
C LEU A 294 -19.91 -10.90 -5.77
N VAL A 295 -21.18 -11.30 -5.71
CA VAL A 295 -21.56 -12.59 -5.12
C VAL A 295 -20.86 -13.76 -5.82
N ASN A 296 -20.78 -13.73 -7.16
CA ASN A 296 -20.10 -14.79 -7.92
C ASN A 296 -18.57 -14.79 -7.67
N LEU A 297 -17.95 -13.60 -7.55
CA LEU A 297 -16.54 -13.50 -7.19
C LEU A 297 -16.28 -14.11 -5.81
N LEU A 298 -17.10 -13.80 -4.82
CA LEU A 298 -16.98 -14.32 -3.46
C LEU A 298 -17.25 -15.85 -3.40
N ARG A 299 -18.22 -16.35 -4.15
CA ARG A 299 -18.47 -17.80 -4.22
C ARG A 299 -17.30 -18.57 -4.84
N LYS A 300 -16.70 -18.04 -5.90
CA LYS A 300 -15.52 -18.64 -6.55
C LYS A 300 -14.28 -18.60 -5.66
N SER A 301 -14.20 -17.69 -4.71
CA SER A 301 -13.13 -17.61 -3.73
C SER A 301 -13.16 -18.75 -2.70
N LYS A 302 -14.30 -19.44 -2.55
CA LYS A 302 -14.43 -20.61 -1.68
C LYS A 302 -13.65 -21.83 -2.20
N ASN A 303 -13.48 -21.94 -3.51
CA ASN A 303 -12.76 -23.06 -4.15
C ASN A 303 -11.26 -22.77 -4.23
N LYS A 304 -10.58 -22.78 -3.07
CA LYS A 304 -9.15 -22.43 -2.91
C LYS A 304 -8.15 -23.34 -3.66
N ASN A 305 -8.59 -24.43 -4.29
CA ASN A 305 -7.68 -25.38 -4.99
C ASN A 305 -7.00 -24.82 -6.25
N ASN A 306 -7.30 -23.57 -6.65
CA ASN A 306 -6.76 -22.95 -7.86
C ASN A 306 -5.75 -21.83 -7.58
N TYR A 307 -5.31 -21.65 -6.34
CA TYR A 307 -4.28 -20.67 -6.02
C TYR A 307 -2.92 -21.33 -6.18
N ASP A 308 -2.31 -21.09 -7.32
CA ASP A 308 -0.98 -21.62 -7.64
C ASP A 308 0.08 -20.81 -6.87
N GLU A 309 0.49 -21.33 -5.72
CA GLU A 309 1.50 -20.71 -4.86
C GLU A 309 2.84 -20.49 -5.58
N SER A 310 3.15 -21.31 -6.62
CA SER A 310 4.37 -21.19 -7.41
C SER A 310 4.44 -19.89 -8.22
N LYS A 311 3.32 -19.17 -8.38
CA LYS A 311 3.23 -17.89 -9.11
C LYS A 311 3.42 -16.66 -8.23
N LEU A 312 3.48 -16.82 -6.91
CA LEU A 312 3.66 -15.73 -5.97
C LEU A 312 5.15 -15.54 -5.62
N PHE A 313 5.79 -14.68 -6.39
CA PHE A 313 7.15 -14.20 -6.07
C PHE A 313 7.16 -13.05 -5.05
N ILE A 314 6.02 -12.76 -4.38
CA ILE A 314 5.97 -11.73 -3.35
C ILE A 314 6.38 -12.39 -2.05
N ASP A 315 7.61 -12.14 -1.64
CA ASP A 315 8.08 -12.50 -0.31
C ASP A 315 8.45 -11.22 0.47
N THR A 316 8.87 -11.39 1.71
CA THR A 316 9.27 -10.26 2.54
C THR A 316 10.72 -9.84 2.35
N LYS A 317 11.40 -10.36 1.33
CA LYS A 317 12.86 -10.21 1.11
C LYS A 317 13.22 -9.17 0.06
N ALA A 318 12.27 -8.40 -0.46
CA ALA A 318 12.51 -7.41 -1.52
C ALA A 318 13.65 -6.43 -1.20
N SER A 319 13.80 -6.04 0.06
CA SER A 319 14.86 -5.14 0.53
C SER A 319 16.24 -5.80 0.69
N GLN A 320 16.32 -7.12 0.57
CA GLN A 320 17.58 -7.87 0.68
C GLN A 320 18.20 -8.17 -0.71
N ARG A 321 17.40 -8.00 -1.78
CA ARG A 321 17.81 -8.12 -3.19
C ARG A 321 18.40 -6.82 -3.71
#